data_485694406ec5e5c6f414b5b8f8416f77
#
_entry.id   485694406ec5e5c6f414b5b8f8416f77
#
_cell.length_a   1.000
_cell.length_b   1.000
_cell.length_c   1.000
_cell.angle_alpha   90.00
_cell.angle_beta   90.00
_cell.angle_gamma   90.00
#
_symmetry.space_group_name_H-M   'P 1'
#
loop_
_entity.id
_entity.type
_entity.pdbx_description
1 polymer ?
#
loop_
_entity_poly.entity_id
_entity_poly.type
_entity_poly.pdbx_seq_one_letter_code
_entity_poly.pdbx_strand_id
1 'polypeptide(L)'
;MPLLXXXXEKLTVQFVPSQAAETLEAKAKPLEQLLSDELGIPVTVSVSTDYNTIVEAMASKQVDVGFLPPNAYVLANEQSNVKVLLQAQRYGIKQPGGESTDELVDSYRSMIVVKSGSDIKELEDLKGKTIATQDVTSSAGYVWPVAEMKKAGIDINTDVTTVQVKGHDQAVLSVLNGDVDAAFVFEDARNTVKNDYPEIMDEVEPMYFTEPIPNDTISVRSDMSEEWDKKIQDAFIAIGKDEEGKQIISDIYSHEGYVVSQDSNFDIVREYAEQVGQ
;
A
#
# COMPACT_ATOMS: atom_id res chain seq x y z
N MET A 1 6.40 20.65 -24.59
CA MET A 1 7.51 21.15 -23.82
C MET A 1 7.66 20.38 -22.53
N PRO A 2 8.85 19.95 -22.23
CA PRO A 2 9.03 19.24 -20.97
C PRO A 2 8.58 20.09 -19.80
N LEU A 3 8.15 19.43 -18.76
CA LEU A 3 7.73 20.08 -17.56
C LEU A 3 8.76 21.07 -17.05
N LEU A 4 10.00 20.80 -17.31
CA LEU A 4 11.05 21.66 -16.83
C LEU A 4 10.85 23.11 -17.12
N UNK A 5 10.38 23.15 -18.06
CA UNK A 5 10.33 24.35 -18.45
C UNK A 5 9.37 25.11 -17.87
N UNK A 6 8.81 24.42 -17.77
CA UNK A 6 7.92 25.11 -17.43
C UNK A 6 7.69 24.92 -16.10
N UNK A 7 7.96 24.04 -15.96
CA UNK A 7 7.62 23.70 -15.02
C UNK A 7 8.33 24.01 -14.02
N UNK A 8 9.12 24.06 -14.13
CA UNK A 8 9.55 24.25 -13.49
C UNK A 8 9.41 25.07 -12.83
N GLU A 9 8.55 25.72 -12.93
CA GLU A 9 8.25 26.84 -12.09
C GLU A 9 7.69 26.40 -10.73
N LYS A 10 6.98 25.30 -10.75
CA LYS A 10 6.46 24.75 -9.50
C LYS A 10 6.16 23.26 -9.70
N LEU A 11 5.98 22.55 -8.59
CA LEU A 11 5.67 21.13 -8.62
C LEU A 11 4.47 20.87 -7.71
N THR A 12 3.52 20.11 -8.21
CA THR A 12 2.33 19.73 -7.45
C THR A 12 2.42 18.26 -7.07
N VAL A 13 2.35 17.98 -5.79
CA VAL A 13 2.43 16.63 -5.24
C VAL A 13 1.11 16.31 -4.57
N GLN A 14 0.56 15.13 -4.84
CA GLN A 14 -0.68 14.71 -4.20
C GLN A 14 -0.55 13.35 -3.56
N PHE A 15 -1.31 13.16 -2.51
CA PHE A 15 -1.43 11.89 -1.78
C PHE A 15 -2.83 11.35 -1.97
N VAL A 16 -2.98 10.02 -1.92
CA VAL A 16 -4.32 9.45 -1.77
C VAL A 16 -4.72 9.53 -0.31
N PRO A 17 -6.00 9.69 -0.03
CA PRO A 17 -6.45 9.81 1.36
C PRO A 17 -6.36 8.47 2.08
N SER A 18 -5.59 8.44 3.17
CA SER A 18 -5.46 7.26 4.03
C SER A 18 -6.00 7.53 5.42
N GLN A 19 -6.32 8.78 5.72
CA GLN A 19 -6.94 9.20 6.97
C GLN A 19 -7.72 10.47 6.62
N ALA A 20 -8.30 11.11 7.62
CA ALA A 20 -9.06 12.34 7.36
C ALA A 20 -8.18 13.34 6.60
N ALA A 21 -8.75 13.93 5.54
CA ALA A 21 -7.96 14.78 4.65
C ALA A 21 -7.31 15.94 5.39
N GLU A 22 -8.02 16.59 6.31
CA GLU A 22 -7.45 17.71 7.04
C GLU A 22 -6.25 17.29 7.88
N THR A 23 -6.34 16.11 8.52
CA THR A 23 -5.24 15.59 9.31
C THR A 23 -4.04 15.29 8.43
N LEU A 24 -4.29 14.66 7.29
CA LEU A 24 -3.22 14.28 6.40
C LEU A 24 -2.56 15.50 5.79
N GLU A 25 -3.35 16.51 5.42
CA GLU A 25 -2.78 17.75 4.87
C GLU A 25 -1.89 18.44 5.89
N ALA A 26 -2.35 18.50 7.15
CA ALA A 26 -1.55 19.15 8.19
C ALA A 26 -0.21 18.42 8.39
N LYS A 27 -0.24 17.09 8.36
CA LYS A 27 0.98 16.31 8.51
C LYS A 27 1.92 16.46 7.32
N ALA A 28 1.37 16.70 6.14
CA ALA A 28 2.15 16.75 4.91
C ALA A 28 2.73 18.13 4.61
N LYS A 29 2.23 19.18 5.23
CA LYS A 29 2.70 20.53 4.92
C LYS A 29 4.21 20.70 5.09
N PRO A 30 4.85 20.17 6.15
CA PRO A 30 6.31 20.31 6.26
C PRO A 30 7.05 19.68 5.09
N LEU A 31 6.44 18.71 4.40
CA LEU A 31 7.09 18.10 3.24
C LEU A 31 7.26 19.10 2.11
N GLU A 32 6.34 20.07 1.98
CA GLU A 32 6.48 21.10 0.95
C GLU A 32 7.82 21.80 1.04
N GLN A 33 8.17 22.21 2.27
CA GLN A 33 9.41 22.96 2.44
C GLN A 33 10.62 22.07 2.18
N LEU A 34 10.60 20.85 2.66
CA LEU A 34 11.71 19.94 2.43
C LEU A 34 11.92 19.68 0.94
N LEU A 35 10.83 19.42 0.21
CA LEU A 35 10.94 19.18 -1.22
C LEU A 35 11.39 20.44 -1.96
N SER A 36 10.85 21.58 -1.58
CA SER A 36 11.23 22.84 -2.22
C SER A 36 12.71 23.10 -2.02
N ASP A 37 13.23 22.86 -0.81
CA ASP A 37 14.66 23.03 -0.55
C ASP A 37 15.51 22.11 -1.39
N GLU A 38 15.07 20.85 -1.54
CA GLU A 38 15.85 19.89 -2.31
C GLU A 38 15.79 20.16 -3.81
N LEU A 39 14.63 20.61 -4.30
CA LEU A 39 14.42 20.75 -5.75
C LEU A 39 14.68 22.14 -6.29
N GLY A 40 14.70 23.13 -5.40
CA GLY A 40 14.98 24.51 -5.83
C GLY A 40 13.81 25.20 -6.48
N ILE A 41 12.59 24.67 -6.35
CA ILE A 41 11.40 25.30 -6.89
C ILE A 41 10.27 25.18 -5.86
N PRO A 42 9.23 26.02 -5.98
CA PRO A 42 8.09 25.88 -5.08
C PRO A 42 7.38 24.53 -5.26
N VAL A 43 6.98 23.94 -4.15
CA VAL A 43 6.27 22.66 -4.14
C VAL A 43 4.98 22.85 -3.34
N THR A 44 3.87 22.34 -3.90
CA THR A 44 2.59 22.33 -3.21
C THR A 44 2.20 20.88 -2.97
N VAL A 45 1.78 20.58 -1.74
CA VAL A 45 1.33 19.23 -1.37
C VAL A 45 -0.14 19.29 -1.02
N SER A 46 -0.92 18.39 -1.59
CA SER A 46 -2.35 18.33 -1.31
C SER A 46 -2.81 16.89 -1.23
N VAL A 47 -4.04 16.69 -0.75
CA VAL A 47 -4.65 15.37 -0.61
C VAL A 47 -5.82 15.29 -1.59
N SER A 48 -5.85 14.24 -2.40
CA SER A 48 -6.96 14.07 -3.34
C SER A 48 -8.20 13.59 -2.60
N THR A 49 -9.35 13.70 -3.25
CA THR A 49 -10.59 13.23 -2.64
C THR A 49 -10.67 11.71 -2.66
N ASP A 50 -10.11 11.07 -3.69
CA ASP A 50 -10.08 9.61 -3.78
C ASP A 50 -9.05 9.16 -4.81
N TYR A 51 -8.92 7.85 -4.96
CA TYR A 51 -7.94 7.28 -5.88
C TYR A 51 -8.19 7.64 -7.33
N ASN A 52 -9.45 7.61 -7.76
CA ASN A 52 -9.75 7.96 -9.15
C ASN A 52 -9.42 9.41 -9.46
N THR A 53 -9.63 10.28 -8.49
CA THR A 53 -9.36 11.70 -8.68
C THR A 53 -7.87 11.95 -8.92
N ILE A 54 -6.98 11.32 -8.15
CA ILE A 54 -5.56 11.55 -8.35
C ILE A 54 -5.09 10.96 -9.68
N VAL A 55 -5.63 9.81 -10.06
CA VAL A 55 -5.28 9.21 -11.35
C VAL A 55 -5.66 10.15 -12.48
N GLU A 56 -6.86 10.73 -12.41
CA GLU A 56 -7.30 11.66 -13.45
C GLU A 56 -6.53 12.96 -13.44
N ALA A 57 -6.16 13.46 -12.26
CA ALA A 57 -5.37 14.68 -12.16
C ALA A 57 -3.98 14.50 -12.75
N MET A 58 -3.41 13.31 -12.62
CA MET A 58 -2.12 13.05 -13.25
C MET A 58 -2.26 12.91 -14.77
N ALA A 59 -3.36 12.30 -15.21
CA ALA A 59 -3.62 12.17 -16.65
C ALA A 59 -3.78 13.55 -17.31
N SER A 60 -4.45 14.47 -16.64
CA SER A 60 -4.68 15.82 -17.16
C SER A 60 -3.53 16.77 -16.87
N LYS A 61 -2.48 16.28 -16.22
CA LYS A 61 -1.27 17.03 -15.91
C LYS A 61 -1.48 18.15 -14.91
N GLN A 62 -2.53 18.03 -14.09
CA GLN A 62 -2.74 18.95 -12.99
C GLN A 62 -1.93 18.59 -11.76
N VAL A 63 -1.51 17.32 -11.66
CA VAL A 63 -0.66 16.84 -10.59
C VAL A 63 0.60 16.25 -11.23
N ASP A 64 1.74 16.66 -10.73
CA ASP A 64 3.03 16.24 -11.28
C ASP A 64 3.54 14.95 -10.65
N VAL A 65 3.39 14.82 -9.34
CA VAL A 65 3.92 13.71 -8.57
C VAL A 65 2.81 13.14 -7.68
N GLY A 66 2.65 11.84 -7.73
CA GLY A 66 1.61 11.18 -6.92
C GLY A 66 2.21 10.12 -6.02
N PHE A 67 1.74 10.09 -4.77
CA PHE A 67 1.96 8.95 -3.88
C PHE A 67 0.85 7.97 -4.21
N LEU A 68 1.17 6.91 -4.93
CA LEU A 68 0.16 5.99 -5.44
C LEU A 68 0.38 4.59 -4.88
N PRO A 69 -0.64 4.00 -4.26
CA PRO A 69 -0.54 2.56 -3.94
C PRO A 69 -0.43 1.76 -5.23
N PRO A 70 -0.02 0.50 -5.13
CA PRO A 70 0.27 -0.27 -6.35
C PRO A 70 -0.88 -0.34 -7.35
N ASN A 71 -2.11 -0.55 -6.87
CA ASN A 71 -3.26 -0.63 -7.78
C ASN A 71 -3.48 0.69 -8.50
N ALA A 72 -3.37 1.80 -7.78
CA ALA A 72 -3.56 3.11 -8.39
C ALA A 72 -2.44 3.40 -9.37
N TYR A 73 -1.21 3.00 -9.06
CA TYR A 73 -0.11 3.18 -10.00
C TYR A 73 -0.37 2.42 -11.30
N VAL A 74 -0.76 1.16 -11.19
CA VAL A 74 -1.00 0.36 -12.38
C VAL A 74 -2.10 0.99 -13.24
N LEU A 75 -3.16 1.45 -12.59
CA LEU A 75 -4.25 2.10 -13.31
C LEU A 75 -3.77 3.37 -14.00
N ALA A 76 -3.01 4.20 -13.29
CA ALA A 76 -2.50 5.45 -13.86
C ALA A 76 -1.53 5.17 -15.01
N ASN A 77 -0.71 4.13 -14.87
CA ASN A 77 0.20 3.76 -15.95
C ASN A 77 -0.57 3.31 -17.19
N GLU A 78 -1.61 2.51 -17.01
CA GLU A 78 -2.39 2.03 -18.13
C GLU A 78 -3.18 3.14 -18.81
N GLN A 79 -3.73 4.05 -18.02
CA GLN A 79 -4.57 5.10 -18.57
C GLN A 79 -3.80 6.25 -19.20
N SER A 80 -2.66 6.62 -18.62
CA SER A 80 -1.98 7.82 -19.08
C SER A 80 -0.45 7.74 -18.99
N ASN A 81 0.10 6.54 -18.93
CA ASN A 81 1.55 6.32 -18.96
C ASN A 81 2.30 7.00 -17.81
N VAL A 82 1.65 7.13 -16.66
CA VAL A 82 2.33 7.60 -15.45
C VAL A 82 3.51 6.68 -15.19
N LYS A 83 4.62 7.24 -14.76
CA LYS A 83 5.87 6.51 -14.55
C LYS A 83 6.16 6.34 -13.08
N VAL A 84 6.55 5.15 -12.65
CA VAL A 84 6.99 4.95 -11.28
C VAL A 84 8.45 5.37 -11.16
N LEU A 85 8.79 6.09 -10.09
CA LEU A 85 10.16 6.47 -9.80
C LEU A 85 10.72 5.71 -8.60
N LEU A 86 9.92 5.55 -7.55
CA LEU A 86 10.39 5.00 -6.28
C LEU A 86 9.33 4.12 -5.67
N GLN A 87 9.79 3.17 -4.85
CA GLN A 87 8.93 2.43 -3.93
C GLN A 87 9.28 2.83 -2.51
N ALA A 88 8.26 2.94 -1.70
CA ALA A 88 8.44 3.21 -0.28
C ALA A 88 9.02 1.98 0.40
N GLN A 89 9.78 2.23 1.46
CA GLN A 89 10.29 1.18 2.31
C GLN A 89 9.58 1.22 3.66
N ARG A 90 9.47 0.07 4.28
CA ARG A 90 8.99 -0.06 5.65
C ARG A 90 9.84 -1.14 6.32
N TYR A 91 9.73 -1.23 7.64
CA TYR A 91 10.49 -2.26 8.34
C TYR A 91 9.84 -3.61 8.09
N GLY A 92 10.66 -4.61 7.85
CA GLY A 92 10.18 -5.97 7.65
C GLY A 92 9.51 -6.51 8.90
N ILE A 93 8.71 -7.57 8.72
CA ILE A 93 7.97 -8.18 9.82
C ILE A 93 8.45 -9.62 9.97
N LYS A 94 8.80 -9.99 11.19
CA LYS A 94 9.24 -11.33 11.52
C LYS A 94 8.03 -12.17 11.89
N GLN A 95 7.95 -13.36 11.33
CA GLN A 95 6.79 -14.21 11.58
C GLN A 95 7.22 -15.49 12.29
N PRO A 96 6.32 -16.11 13.04
CA PRO A 96 4.87 -15.83 13.17
C PRO A 96 4.52 -14.80 14.24
N GLY A 97 5.50 -14.23 14.92
CA GLY A 97 5.24 -13.35 16.04
C GLY A 97 4.81 -11.93 15.67
N GLY A 98 5.06 -11.50 14.44
CA GLY A 98 4.63 -10.17 14.01
C GLY A 98 5.52 -9.02 14.46
N GLU A 99 6.71 -9.32 14.99
CA GLU A 99 7.62 -8.27 15.44
C GLU A 99 8.22 -7.52 14.26
N SER A 100 8.37 -6.22 14.41
CA SER A 100 9.07 -5.42 13.42
C SER A 100 10.57 -5.71 13.48
N THR A 101 11.21 -5.82 12.33
CA THR A 101 12.66 -5.92 12.26
C THR A 101 13.26 -4.52 12.13
N ASP A 102 14.58 -4.44 12.06
CA ASP A 102 15.24 -3.17 11.77
C ASP A 102 15.79 -3.11 10.35
N GLU A 103 15.30 -4.00 9.48
CA GLU A 103 15.71 -4.04 8.08
C GLU A 103 14.61 -3.46 7.21
N LEU A 104 14.98 -2.53 6.31
CA LEU A 104 14.00 -1.90 5.43
C LEU A 104 13.73 -2.80 4.22
N VAL A 105 12.45 -2.90 3.86
CA VAL A 105 12.02 -3.70 2.70
C VAL A 105 11.04 -2.87 1.86
N ASP A 106 10.90 -3.24 0.59
CA ASP A 106 10.05 -2.49 -0.34
C ASP A 106 8.75 -3.23 -0.65
N SER A 107 8.40 -4.21 0.17
CA SER A 107 7.18 -5.00 -0.04
C SER A 107 6.67 -5.51 1.29
N TYR A 108 5.45 -6.02 1.29
CA TYR A 108 4.84 -6.66 2.44
C TYR A 108 3.97 -7.79 1.93
N ARG A 109 3.49 -8.64 2.84
CA ARG A 109 2.66 -9.77 2.43
C ARG A 109 1.25 -9.65 2.99
N SER A 110 0.31 -10.25 2.29
CA SER A 110 -0.97 -10.57 2.87
C SER A 110 -0.85 -11.84 3.70
N MET A 111 -1.71 -11.99 4.67
CA MET A 111 -1.71 -13.11 5.60
C MET A 111 -3.15 -13.56 5.78
N ILE A 112 -3.35 -14.88 5.83
CA ILE A 112 -4.65 -15.41 6.24
C ILE A 112 -4.49 -15.86 7.69
N VAL A 113 -5.36 -15.36 8.56
CA VAL A 113 -5.29 -15.72 9.97
C VAL A 113 -6.49 -16.55 10.36
N VAL A 114 -6.29 -17.39 11.35
CA VAL A 114 -7.31 -18.25 11.93
C VAL A 114 -7.15 -18.25 13.44
N LYS A 115 -8.14 -18.75 14.15
CA LYS A 115 -8.02 -18.90 15.59
C LYS A 115 -6.95 -19.93 15.90
N SER A 116 -6.15 -19.68 16.92
CA SER A 116 -5.08 -20.61 17.28
C SER A 116 -5.68 -21.98 17.59
N GLY A 117 -5.05 -23.01 17.06
CA GLY A 117 -5.52 -24.37 17.24
C GLY A 117 -6.61 -24.79 16.24
N SER A 118 -6.91 -23.94 15.28
CA SER A 118 -7.90 -24.27 14.24
C SER A 118 -7.46 -25.46 13.41
N ASP A 119 -8.44 -26.17 12.85
CA ASP A 119 -8.19 -27.25 11.89
C ASP A 119 -7.79 -26.73 10.52
N ILE A 120 -7.89 -25.43 10.28
CA ILE A 120 -7.54 -24.84 8.98
C ILE A 120 -6.03 -24.67 8.94
N LYS A 121 -5.36 -25.57 8.21
CA LYS A 121 -3.89 -25.59 8.18
C LYS A 121 -3.34 -25.23 6.80
N GLU A 122 -4.13 -25.38 5.74
CA GLU A 122 -3.69 -25.06 4.39
C GLU A 122 -4.88 -24.53 3.61
N LEU A 123 -4.60 -23.98 2.42
CA LEU A 123 -5.65 -23.29 1.64
C LEU A 123 -6.87 -24.17 1.40
N GLU A 124 -6.64 -25.44 1.10
CA GLU A 124 -7.73 -26.36 0.80
C GLU A 124 -8.75 -26.44 1.95
N ASP A 125 -8.26 -26.26 3.18
CA ASP A 125 -9.14 -26.33 4.35
C ASP A 125 -10.10 -25.17 4.44
N LEU A 126 -9.91 -24.13 3.63
CA LEU A 126 -10.82 -22.97 3.64
C LEU A 126 -12.14 -23.26 2.96
N LYS A 127 -12.22 -24.31 2.15
CA LYS A 127 -13.49 -24.64 1.49
C LYS A 127 -14.57 -24.87 2.52
N GLY A 128 -15.72 -24.25 2.29
CA GLY A 128 -16.86 -24.36 3.20
C GLY A 128 -16.81 -23.44 4.41
N LYS A 129 -15.77 -22.64 4.52
CA LYS A 129 -15.57 -21.78 5.68
C LYS A 129 -16.05 -20.36 5.40
N THR A 130 -16.18 -19.59 6.48
CA THR A 130 -16.53 -18.17 6.41
C THR A 130 -15.29 -17.33 6.59
N ILE A 131 -15.05 -16.41 5.68
CA ILE A 131 -13.83 -15.59 5.66
C ILE A 131 -14.20 -14.12 5.71
N ALA A 132 -13.56 -13.36 6.61
CA ALA A 132 -13.69 -11.91 6.62
C ALA A 132 -12.77 -11.35 5.54
N THR A 133 -13.36 -10.61 4.61
CA THR A 133 -12.63 -9.94 3.54
C THR A 133 -12.80 -8.44 3.67
N GLN A 134 -12.01 -7.70 2.90
CA GLN A 134 -12.15 -6.26 2.86
C GLN A 134 -12.58 -5.86 1.47
N ASP A 135 -12.58 -4.56 1.19
CA ASP A 135 -13.01 -4.07 -0.12
C ASP A 135 -12.28 -4.83 -1.23
N VAL A 136 -12.97 -5.08 -2.33
CA VAL A 136 -12.41 -5.86 -3.44
C VAL A 136 -11.18 -5.21 -4.06
N THR A 137 -10.95 -3.92 -3.80
CA THR A 137 -9.73 -3.25 -4.27
C THR A 137 -8.57 -3.35 -3.29
N SER A 138 -8.79 -3.90 -2.10
CA SER A 138 -7.72 -4.00 -1.10
C SER A 138 -6.74 -5.10 -1.50
N SER A 139 -5.46 -4.74 -1.64
CA SER A 139 -4.45 -5.72 -2.02
C SER A 139 -4.35 -6.85 -1.01
N ALA A 140 -4.07 -6.52 0.23
CA ALA A 140 -3.88 -7.57 1.26
C ALA A 140 -5.20 -8.14 1.75
N GLY A 141 -6.26 -7.32 1.76
CA GLY A 141 -7.53 -7.75 2.31
C GLY A 141 -8.42 -8.47 1.32
N TYR A 142 -8.03 -8.57 0.07
CA TYR A 142 -8.85 -9.24 -0.93
C TYR A 142 -8.02 -9.78 -2.09
N VAL A 143 -7.36 -8.92 -2.87
CA VAL A 143 -6.83 -9.29 -4.19
C VAL A 143 -5.80 -10.41 -4.10
N TRP A 144 -4.78 -10.25 -3.25
CA TRP A 144 -3.70 -11.23 -3.18
C TRP A 144 -4.18 -12.60 -2.71
N PRO A 145 -4.85 -12.69 -1.56
CA PRO A 145 -5.28 -14.01 -1.13
C PRO A 145 -6.31 -14.64 -2.07
N VAL A 146 -7.23 -13.84 -2.64
CA VAL A 146 -8.21 -14.39 -3.57
C VAL A 146 -7.53 -14.95 -4.81
N ALA A 147 -6.54 -14.22 -5.36
CA ALA A 147 -5.82 -14.68 -6.55
C ALA A 147 -5.08 -15.98 -6.26
N GLU A 148 -4.43 -16.07 -5.09
CA GLU A 148 -3.67 -17.28 -4.76
C GLU A 148 -4.59 -18.45 -4.43
N MET A 149 -5.75 -18.19 -3.82
CA MET A 149 -6.75 -19.23 -3.62
C MET A 149 -7.24 -19.76 -4.97
N LYS A 150 -7.48 -18.86 -5.92
CA LYS A 150 -7.92 -19.27 -7.25
C LYS A 150 -6.88 -20.16 -7.92
N LYS A 151 -5.60 -19.81 -7.81
CA LYS A 151 -4.54 -20.66 -8.35
C LYS A 151 -4.53 -22.04 -7.71
N ALA A 152 -4.97 -22.12 -6.47
CA ALA A 152 -5.03 -23.39 -5.73
C ALA A 152 -6.37 -24.13 -5.95
N GLY A 153 -7.22 -23.61 -6.83
CA GLY A 153 -8.48 -24.26 -7.16
C GLY A 153 -9.64 -23.91 -6.25
N ILE A 154 -9.53 -22.79 -5.51
CA ILE A 154 -10.59 -22.38 -4.58
C ILE A 154 -11.21 -21.08 -5.09
N ASP A 155 -12.50 -21.13 -5.38
CA ASP A 155 -13.25 -19.99 -5.91
C ASP A 155 -13.88 -19.22 -4.76
N ILE A 156 -13.51 -17.94 -4.63
CA ILE A 156 -13.99 -17.10 -3.54
C ILE A 156 -15.51 -16.94 -3.58
N ASN A 157 -16.14 -17.09 -4.75
CA ASN A 157 -17.56 -16.85 -4.89
C ASN A 157 -18.40 -18.09 -4.63
N THR A 158 -17.84 -19.29 -4.77
CA THR A 158 -18.64 -20.51 -4.66
C THR A 158 -18.15 -21.46 -3.58
N ASP A 159 -16.88 -21.43 -3.23
CA ASP A 159 -16.33 -22.43 -2.32
C ASP A 159 -16.28 -21.97 -0.87
N VAL A 160 -16.45 -20.69 -0.63
CA VAL A 160 -16.41 -20.13 0.72
C VAL A 160 -17.55 -19.11 0.87
N THR A 161 -17.81 -18.72 2.12
CA THR A 161 -18.73 -17.63 2.42
C THR A 161 -17.89 -16.44 2.86
N THR A 162 -18.16 -15.26 2.31
CA THR A 162 -17.40 -14.07 2.68
C THR A 162 -18.26 -13.07 3.46
N VAL A 163 -17.62 -12.37 4.38
CA VAL A 163 -18.22 -11.27 5.14
C VAL A 163 -17.28 -10.10 4.99
N GLN A 164 -17.75 -9.02 4.40
CA GLN A 164 -16.88 -7.85 4.23
C GLN A 164 -16.85 -7.05 5.51
N VAL A 165 -15.64 -6.69 5.96
CA VAL A 165 -15.45 -5.87 7.14
C VAL A 165 -14.64 -4.64 6.75
N LYS A 166 -14.67 -3.63 7.60
CA LYS A 166 -13.90 -2.41 7.35
C LYS A 166 -12.67 -2.42 8.23
N GLY A 167 -11.53 -2.64 7.59
CA GLY A 167 -10.26 -2.52 8.24
C GLY A 167 -9.68 -3.83 8.70
N HIS A 168 -8.35 -3.84 8.72
CA HIS A 168 -7.62 -5.04 9.10
C HIS A 168 -7.79 -5.37 10.58
N ASP A 169 -7.95 -4.34 11.42
CA ASP A 169 -8.20 -4.56 12.84
C ASP A 169 -9.52 -5.28 13.06
N GLN A 170 -10.58 -4.87 12.34
CA GLN A 170 -11.87 -5.53 12.46
C GLN A 170 -11.80 -6.96 11.96
N ALA A 171 -11.01 -7.21 10.92
CA ALA A 171 -10.85 -8.56 10.40
C ALA A 171 -10.20 -9.47 11.45
N VAL A 172 -9.15 -8.99 12.12
CA VAL A 172 -8.51 -9.76 13.17
C VAL A 172 -9.49 -10.06 14.30
N LEU A 173 -10.25 -9.06 14.72
CA LEU A 173 -11.18 -9.23 15.83
C LEU A 173 -12.33 -10.16 15.48
N SER A 174 -12.74 -10.20 14.20
CA SER A 174 -13.77 -11.14 13.76
C SER A 174 -13.33 -12.58 13.98
N VAL A 175 -12.05 -12.86 13.74
CA VAL A 175 -11.51 -14.20 14.00
C VAL A 175 -11.45 -14.47 15.50
N LEU A 176 -10.94 -13.51 16.26
CA LEU A 176 -10.81 -13.67 17.69
C LEU A 176 -12.16 -13.97 18.33
N ASN A 177 -13.19 -13.27 17.90
CA ASN A 177 -14.53 -13.41 18.47
C ASN A 177 -15.29 -14.64 17.97
N GLY A 178 -14.74 -15.33 16.97
CA GLY A 178 -15.41 -16.50 16.42
C GLY A 178 -16.52 -16.16 15.43
N ASP A 179 -16.59 -14.93 14.95
CA ASP A 179 -17.61 -14.52 13.99
C ASP A 179 -17.33 -15.11 12.61
N VAL A 180 -16.08 -15.34 12.29
CA VAL A 180 -15.66 -15.96 11.04
C VAL A 180 -14.58 -17.00 11.36
N ASP A 181 -14.33 -17.86 10.37
CA ASP A 181 -13.31 -18.91 10.53
C ASP A 181 -11.92 -18.43 10.19
N ALA A 182 -11.82 -17.45 9.29
CA ALA A 182 -10.54 -16.95 8.80
C ALA A 182 -10.71 -15.52 8.35
N ALA A 183 -9.59 -14.82 8.16
CA ALA A 183 -9.63 -13.44 7.67
C ALA A 183 -8.38 -13.14 6.85
N PHE A 184 -8.55 -12.25 5.88
CA PHE A 184 -7.43 -11.72 5.07
C PHE A 184 -6.96 -10.41 5.68
N VAL A 185 -5.67 -10.31 5.96
CA VAL A 185 -5.12 -9.10 6.59
C VAL A 185 -3.69 -8.89 6.08
N PHE A 186 -3.14 -7.68 6.30
CA PHE A 186 -1.71 -7.52 6.05
C PHE A 186 -0.93 -8.14 7.20
N GLU A 187 0.35 -8.44 6.96
CA GLU A 187 1.08 -9.39 7.79
C GLU A 187 1.38 -8.91 9.21
N ASP A 188 1.24 -7.63 9.48
CA ASP A 188 1.39 -7.14 10.85
C ASP A 188 0.09 -6.62 11.44
N ALA A 189 -1.04 -7.07 10.90
CA ALA A 189 -2.35 -6.55 11.31
C ALA A 189 -2.67 -6.81 12.77
N ARG A 190 -2.17 -7.94 13.32
CA ARG A 190 -2.45 -8.24 14.73
C ARG A 190 -1.89 -7.18 15.67
N ASN A 191 -0.82 -6.50 15.24
CA ASN A 191 -0.26 -5.42 16.05
C ASN A 191 -1.23 -4.25 16.21
N THR A 192 -2.18 -4.10 15.31
CA THR A 192 -3.12 -2.98 15.39
C THR A 192 -4.11 -3.11 16.55
N VAL A 193 -4.29 -4.32 17.08
CA VAL A 193 -5.21 -4.54 18.19
C VAL A 193 -4.50 -4.96 19.48
N LYS A 194 -3.18 -5.00 19.45
CA LYS A 194 -2.41 -5.57 20.53
C LYS A 194 -2.56 -4.81 21.85
N ASN A 195 -2.73 -3.49 21.78
CA ASN A 195 -2.88 -2.71 23.01
C ASN A 195 -4.16 -3.07 23.77
N ASP A 196 -5.24 -3.31 23.03
CA ASP A 196 -6.52 -3.67 23.66
C ASP A 196 -6.64 -5.16 23.94
N TYR A 197 -5.88 -5.96 23.19
CA TYR A 197 -5.95 -7.42 23.29
C TYR A 197 -4.52 -7.95 23.37
N PRO A 198 -3.88 -7.86 24.54
CA PRO A 198 -2.45 -8.20 24.66
C PRO A 198 -2.12 -9.65 24.28
N GLU A 199 -3.11 -10.55 24.35
CA GLU A 199 -2.89 -11.97 24.02
C GLU A 199 -3.14 -12.29 22.58
N ILE A 200 -3.34 -11.28 21.73
CA ILE A 200 -3.79 -11.53 20.36
C ILE A 200 -2.84 -12.44 19.59
N MET A 201 -1.54 -12.32 19.81
CA MET A 201 -0.58 -13.14 19.08
C MET A 201 -0.69 -14.63 19.41
N ASP A 202 -1.20 -14.93 20.62
CA ASP A 202 -1.42 -16.31 21.04
C ASP A 202 -2.79 -16.82 20.63
N GLU A 203 -3.74 -15.95 20.39
CA GLU A 203 -5.12 -16.33 20.14
C GLU A 203 -5.47 -16.42 18.65
N VAL A 204 -4.78 -15.64 17.81
CA VAL A 204 -5.00 -15.60 16.37
C VAL A 204 -3.65 -15.81 15.70
N GLU A 205 -3.58 -16.81 14.82
CA GLU A 205 -2.31 -17.21 14.25
C GLU A 205 -2.37 -17.19 12.73
N PRO A 206 -1.21 -16.98 12.09
CA PRO A 206 -1.14 -17.07 10.64
C PRO A 206 -1.30 -18.52 10.17
N MET A 207 -2.06 -18.73 9.08
CA MET A 207 -2.08 -20.03 8.46
C MET A 207 -1.51 -19.99 7.04
N TYR A 208 -1.36 -18.79 6.44
CA TYR A 208 -0.86 -18.68 5.07
C TYR A 208 -0.32 -17.27 4.84
N PHE A 209 0.78 -17.19 4.07
CA PHE A 209 1.35 -15.91 3.61
C PHE A 209 1.40 -15.92 2.09
N THR A 210 1.01 -14.79 1.49
CA THR A 210 1.04 -14.68 0.03
C THR A 210 2.42 -14.28 -0.46
N GLU A 211 2.55 -14.22 -1.78
CA GLU A 211 3.69 -13.57 -2.40
C GLU A 211 3.71 -12.09 -2.01
N PRO A 212 4.87 -11.45 -2.11
CA PRO A 212 4.97 -10.05 -1.70
C PRO A 212 4.11 -9.10 -2.54
N ILE A 213 3.60 -8.08 -1.88
CA ILE A 213 2.87 -6.97 -2.48
C ILE A 213 3.84 -5.79 -2.51
N PRO A 214 4.09 -5.18 -3.68
CA PRO A 214 4.97 -4.01 -3.69
C PRO A 214 4.41 -2.88 -2.84
N ASN A 215 5.28 -2.17 -2.12
CA ASN A 215 4.86 -1.00 -1.35
C ASN A 215 4.42 0.13 -2.26
N ASP A 216 3.86 1.16 -1.67
CA ASP A 216 3.40 2.37 -2.36
C ASP A 216 4.51 2.98 -3.20
N THR A 217 4.10 3.74 -4.21
CA THR A 217 5.03 4.37 -5.14
C THR A 217 5.07 5.87 -4.98
N ILE A 218 6.19 6.45 -5.43
CA ILE A 218 6.25 7.85 -5.84
C ILE A 218 6.31 7.81 -7.35
N SER A 219 5.31 8.38 -7.99
CA SER A 219 5.17 8.30 -9.45
C SER A 219 5.00 9.69 -10.03
N VAL A 220 5.31 9.83 -11.33
CA VAL A 220 5.24 11.13 -11.99
C VAL A 220 4.43 11.01 -13.27
N ARG A 221 3.89 12.15 -13.70
CA ARG A 221 3.15 12.20 -14.96
C ARG A 221 4.08 11.87 -16.12
N SER A 222 3.46 11.41 -17.21
CA SER A 222 4.18 10.75 -18.30
C SER A 222 5.21 11.63 -18.99
N ASP A 223 4.98 12.93 -19.04
CA ASP A 223 5.85 13.83 -19.80
C ASP A 223 6.96 14.47 -18.95
N MET A 224 7.12 14.02 -17.69
CA MET A 224 8.23 14.50 -16.89
C MET A 224 9.53 14.10 -17.57
N SER A 225 10.50 15.04 -17.66
CA SER A 225 11.78 14.75 -18.28
C SER A 225 12.60 13.81 -17.42
N GLU A 226 13.53 13.10 -18.07
CA GLU A 226 14.41 12.21 -17.31
C GLU A 226 15.25 12.97 -16.31
N GLU A 227 15.63 14.19 -16.65
CA GLU A 227 16.39 15.02 -15.71
C GLU A 227 15.59 15.29 -14.44
N TRP A 228 14.31 15.64 -14.59
CA TRP A 228 13.48 15.89 -13.43
C TRP A 228 13.10 14.60 -12.71
N ASP A 229 12.93 13.50 -13.44
CA ASP A 229 12.75 12.21 -12.78
C ASP A 229 13.86 11.94 -11.78
N LYS A 230 15.11 12.15 -12.22
CA LYS A 230 16.26 11.91 -11.36
C LYS A 230 16.31 12.87 -10.18
N LYS A 231 16.01 14.14 -10.43
CA LYS A 231 16.00 15.13 -9.35
C LYS A 231 14.96 14.75 -8.28
N ILE A 232 13.78 14.31 -8.72
CA ILE A 232 12.72 13.95 -7.80
C ILE A 232 13.11 12.69 -7.02
N GLN A 233 13.69 11.69 -7.71
CA GLN A 233 14.18 10.51 -7.01
C GLN A 233 15.18 10.88 -5.93
N ASP A 234 16.16 11.69 -6.29
CA ASP A 234 17.21 12.06 -5.35
C ASP A 234 16.65 12.84 -4.17
N ALA A 235 15.67 13.71 -4.43
CA ALA A 235 15.07 14.52 -3.36
C ALA A 235 14.36 13.63 -2.33
N PHE A 236 13.53 12.70 -2.80
CA PHE A 236 12.82 11.83 -1.88
C PHE A 236 13.75 10.88 -1.14
N ILE A 237 14.78 10.38 -1.81
CA ILE A 237 15.75 9.53 -1.14
C ILE A 237 16.46 10.31 -0.04
N ALA A 238 16.86 11.54 -0.34
CA ALA A 238 17.52 12.37 0.67
C ALA A 238 16.62 12.67 1.85
N ILE A 239 15.34 12.98 1.58
CA ILE A 239 14.36 13.24 2.64
C ILE A 239 14.22 12.00 3.53
N GLY A 240 14.21 10.82 2.92
CA GLY A 240 14.09 9.58 3.69
C GLY A 240 15.30 9.30 4.57
N LYS A 241 16.42 9.96 4.33
CA LYS A 241 17.63 9.78 5.15
C LYS A 241 17.87 10.90 6.13
N ASP A 242 17.09 11.97 6.05
CA ASP A 242 17.18 13.11 6.94
C ASP A 242 16.32 12.86 8.16
N GLU A 243 16.80 13.23 9.36
CA GLU A 243 16.05 12.95 10.58
C GLU A 243 14.66 13.55 10.58
N GLU A 244 14.56 14.83 10.21
CA GLU A 244 13.25 15.48 10.16
C GLU A 244 12.39 14.88 9.05
N GLY A 245 13.00 14.62 7.90
CA GLY A 245 12.30 14.04 6.76
C GLY A 245 11.75 12.67 7.07
N LYS A 246 12.54 11.84 7.74
CA LYS A 246 12.08 10.48 8.13
C LYS A 246 10.81 10.56 8.98
N GLN A 247 10.79 11.48 9.95
CA GLN A 247 9.64 11.61 10.82
C GLN A 247 8.41 12.03 10.02
N ILE A 248 8.59 12.96 9.08
CA ILE A 248 7.48 13.47 8.29
C ILE A 248 6.87 12.37 7.42
N ILE A 249 7.70 11.63 6.68
CA ILE A 249 7.15 10.59 5.81
C ILE A 249 6.56 9.43 6.62
N SER A 250 7.12 9.16 7.79
CA SER A 250 6.56 8.17 8.67
C SER A 250 5.17 8.59 9.18
N ASP A 251 5.03 9.85 9.54
CA ASP A 251 3.76 10.37 10.06
C ASP A 251 2.67 10.37 8.98
N ILE A 252 3.04 10.61 7.73
CA ILE A 252 2.04 10.70 6.66
C ILE A 252 1.55 9.31 6.27
N TYR A 253 2.46 8.37 5.99
CA TYR A 253 2.10 7.09 5.40
C TYR A 253 2.85 5.91 5.97
N SER A 254 3.55 6.10 7.07
CA SER A 254 4.39 5.03 7.62
C SER A 254 5.49 4.60 6.65
N HIS A 255 5.91 5.52 5.79
CA HIS A 255 7.07 5.26 4.94
C HIS A 255 8.33 5.49 5.76
N GLU A 256 9.30 4.60 5.58
CA GLU A 256 10.56 4.69 6.33
C GLU A 256 11.74 5.03 5.43
N GLY A 257 11.51 5.17 4.14
CA GLY A 257 12.54 5.52 3.17
C GLY A 257 12.04 5.21 1.78
N TYR A 258 12.89 5.42 0.78
CA TYR A 258 12.53 5.20 -0.62
C TYR A 258 13.68 4.56 -1.37
N VAL A 259 13.33 3.69 -2.31
CA VAL A 259 14.30 3.03 -3.18
C VAL A 259 13.83 3.16 -4.62
N VAL A 260 14.78 3.28 -5.54
CA VAL A 260 14.45 3.38 -6.97
C VAL A 260 13.66 2.16 -7.40
N SER A 261 12.61 2.40 -8.20
CA SER A 261 11.75 1.33 -8.66
C SER A 261 11.60 1.37 -10.17
N GLN A 262 10.95 0.36 -10.70
CA GLN A 262 10.72 0.27 -12.14
C GLN A 262 9.39 -0.43 -12.38
N ASP A 263 8.81 -0.18 -13.54
CA ASP A 263 7.47 -0.64 -13.86
C ASP A 263 7.33 -2.16 -13.75
N SER A 264 8.37 -2.90 -14.12
CA SER A 264 8.26 -4.36 -14.10
C SER A 264 8.04 -4.92 -12.69
N ASN A 265 8.38 -4.18 -11.65
CA ASN A 265 8.09 -4.61 -10.29
C ASN A 265 6.60 -4.75 -10.03
N PHE A 266 5.77 -4.16 -10.89
CA PHE A 266 4.32 -4.15 -10.72
C PHE A 266 3.60 -5.12 -11.65
N ASP A 267 4.34 -5.99 -12.35
CA ASP A 267 3.71 -7.01 -13.18
C ASP A 267 2.86 -7.95 -12.35
N ILE A 268 3.29 -8.25 -11.12
CA ILE A 268 2.50 -9.11 -10.25
C ILE A 268 1.17 -8.45 -9.88
N VAL A 269 1.16 -7.11 -9.76
CA VAL A 269 -0.08 -6.39 -9.47
C VAL A 269 -1.07 -6.58 -10.63
N ARG A 270 -0.58 -6.45 -11.84
CA ARG A 270 -1.42 -6.64 -13.04
C ARG A 270 -1.94 -8.07 -13.12
N GLU A 271 -1.06 -9.03 -12.88
CA GLU A 271 -1.43 -10.44 -12.95
C GLU A 271 -2.51 -10.77 -11.93
N TYR A 272 -2.34 -10.32 -10.69
CA TYR A 272 -3.29 -10.66 -9.63
C TYR A 272 -4.61 -9.95 -9.82
N ALA A 273 -4.59 -8.70 -10.30
CA ALA A 273 -5.84 -8.00 -10.61
C ALA A 273 -6.63 -8.76 -11.67
N GLU A 274 -5.94 -9.24 -12.70
CA GLU A 274 -6.60 -10.02 -13.75
C GLU A 274 -7.20 -11.31 -13.19
N GLN A 275 -6.47 -11.98 -12.30
CA GLN A 275 -6.96 -13.22 -11.70
C GLN A 275 -8.26 -13.04 -10.96
N VAL A 276 -8.47 -11.89 -10.33
CA VAL A 276 -9.69 -11.63 -9.58
C VAL A 276 -10.73 -10.86 -10.39
N GLY A 277 -10.50 -10.67 -11.68
CA GLY A 277 -11.48 -10.05 -12.57
C GLY A 277 -11.49 -8.53 -12.57
N GLN A 278 -10.37 -7.94 -12.24
CA GLN A 278 -10.29 -6.48 -12.21
C GLN A 278 -9.51 -5.91 -13.38
#